data_9e83e42d553823edc382f0b69adf2fa8
#
_entry.id   9e83e42d553823edc382f0b69adf2fa8
#
_cell.length_a   1.000
_cell.length_b   1.000
_cell.length_c   1.000
_cell.angle_alpha   90.00
_cell.angle_beta   90.00
_cell.angle_gamma   90.00
#
_symmetry.space_group_name_H-M   'P 1'
#
loop_
_entity.id
_entity.type
_entity.pdbx_description
1 polymer ?
#
loop_
_entity_poly.entity_id
_entity_poly.type
_entity_poly.pdbx_seq_one_letter_code
_entity_poly.pdbx_strand_id
1 'polypeptide(L)'
;MAIKKKKGKWIVKLLKVVVIAYLLLILCQLIGDVCSRLSVTHNILVSEEWNLIIVNRWNELPEDYSVELTELSNGQKVDSRIYPYLQEMFDAARAEGVYPVVREGYRTEEEQQEILDDKIQTYINQGYSQSRAERTAKEWVALPGTSE
;
A
#
# COMPACT_ATOMS: atom_id res chain seq x y z
N MET A 1 38.96 40.47 50.37
CA MET A 1 38.77 38.99 50.26
C MET A 1 37.43 38.53 49.71
N ALA A 2 36.48 39.41 49.32
CA ALA A 2 35.09 39.06 48.89
C ALA A 2 34.94 38.80 47.40
N ILE A 3 35.82 39.24 46.54
CA ILE A 3 35.68 39.14 45.04
C ILE A 3 35.97 37.74 44.56
N LYS A 4 36.82 36.93 45.14
CA LYS A 4 37.16 35.56 44.78
C LYS A 4 35.99 34.56 45.00
N LYS A 5 35.14 34.80 45.99
CA LYS A 5 33.96 33.92 46.30
C LYS A 5 32.79 34.08 45.33
N LYS A 6 32.63 35.26 44.67
CA LYS A 6 31.59 35.50 43.67
C LYS A 6 31.91 34.83 42.33
N LYS A 7 33.20 34.81 41.89
CA LYS A 7 33.60 34.14 40.64
C LYS A 7 33.40 32.62 40.66
N GLY A 8 33.64 31.95 41.79
CA GLY A 8 33.45 30.51 41.94
C GLY A 8 31.97 30.09 41.81
N LYS A 9 31.05 30.85 42.40
CA LYS A 9 29.60 30.56 42.31
C LYS A 9 29.06 30.74 40.90
N TRP A 10 29.57 31.67 40.12
CA TRP A 10 29.16 31.90 38.72
C TRP A 10 29.67 30.78 37.79
N ILE A 11 30.90 30.32 37.97
CA ILE A 11 31.46 29.18 37.22
C ILE A 11 30.65 27.89 37.46
N VAL A 12 30.27 27.62 38.70
CA VAL A 12 29.43 26.46 39.06
C VAL A 12 28.05 26.53 38.41
N LYS A 13 27.46 27.74 38.34
CA LYS A 13 26.17 27.95 37.66
C LYS A 13 26.33 27.70 36.13
N LEU A 14 27.37 28.22 35.52
CA LEU A 14 27.68 28.03 34.11
C LEU A 14 27.87 26.54 33.77
N LEU A 15 28.63 25.82 34.62
CA LEU A 15 28.87 24.39 34.45
C LEU A 15 27.56 23.59 34.52
N LYS A 16 26.66 23.93 35.45
CA LYS A 16 25.34 23.28 35.51
C LYS A 16 24.50 23.51 34.24
N VAL A 17 24.52 24.73 33.71
CA VAL A 17 23.79 25.06 32.49
C VAL A 17 24.35 24.27 31.30
N VAL A 18 25.66 24.17 31.19
CA VAL A 18 26.32 23.40 30.11
C VAL A 18 25.99 21.90 30.22
N VAL A 19 26.02 21.35 31.44
CA VAL A 19 25.64 19.92 31.66
C VAL A 19 24.17 19.68 31.33
N ILE A 20 23.26 20.57 31.71
CA ILE A 20 21.83 20.43 31.36
C ILE A 20 21.65 20.53 29.87
N ALA A 21 22.30 21.49 29.19
CA ALA A 21 22.21 21.60 27.75
C ALA A 21 22.72 20.33 27.00
N TYR A 22 23.81 19.75 27.49
CA TYR A 22 24.37 18.51 26.97
C TYR A 22 23.43 17.31 27.17
N LEU A 23 22.80 17.19 28.34
CA LEU A 23 21.82 16.15 28.60
C LEU A 23 20.56 16.29 27.74
N LEU A 24 20.11 17.51 27.44
CA LEU A 24 19.00 17.78 26.55
C LEU A 24 19.34 17.40 25.10
N LEU A 25 20.57 17.64 24.65
CA LEU A 25 21.03 17.20 23.33
C LEU A 25 21.03 15.66 23.17
N ILE A 26 21.53 14.97 24.22
CA ILE A 26 21.51 13.49 24.20
C ILE A 26 20.07 12.99 24.18
N LEU A 27 19.18 13.56 24.98
CA LEU A 27 17.76 13.18 25.00
C LEU A 27 17.10 13.40 23.62
N CYS A 28 17.39 14.54 23.01
CA CYS A 28 16.86 14.83 21.65
C CYS A 28 17.33 13.82 20.60
N GLN A 29 18.61 13.41 20.65
CA GLN A 29 19.14 12.35 19.77
C GLN A 29 18.47 11.00 20.02
N LEU A 30 18.30 10.61 21.29
CA LEU A 30 17.63 9.35 21.64
C LEU A 30 16.17 9.33 21.16
N ILE A 31 15.43 10.44 21.29
CA ILE A 31 14.07 10.56 20.78
C ILE A 31 14.07 10.47 19.25
N GLY A 32 14.99 11.12 18.57
CA GLY A 32 15.15 11.04 17.12
C GLY A 32 15.38 9.60 16.63
N ASP A 33 16.28 8.86 17.30
CA ASP A 33 16.57 7.46 16.99
C ASP A 33 15.36 6.54 17.24
N VAL A 34 14.60 6.78 18.29
CA VAL A 34 13.35 6.04 18.57
C VAL A 34 12.30 6.33 17.50
N CYS A 35 12.10 7.60 17.14
CA CYS A 35 11.16 7.99 16.09
C CYS A 35 11.52 7.36 14.73
N SER A 36 12.81 7.37 14.35
CA SER A 36 13.25 6.76 13.09
C SER A 36 13.05 5.25 13.07
N ARG A 37 13.32 4.56 14.19
CA ARG A 37 13.07 3.12 14.31
C ARG A 37 11.59 2.78 14.25
N LEU A 38 10.71 3.58 14.90
CA LEU A 38 9.26 3.39 14.81
C LEU A 38 8.73 3.62 13.40
N SER A 39 9.23 4.62 12.69
CA SER A 39 8.85 4.87 11.29
C SER A 39 9.28 3.72 10.36
N VAL A 40 10.48 3.17 10.54
CA VAL A 40 10.94 2.00 9.77
C VAL A 40 10.07 0.77 10.09
N THR A 41 9.75 0.53 11.37
CA THR A 41 8.89 -0.59 11.76
C THR A 41 7.47 -0.43 11.20
N HIS A 42 6.92 0.79 11.20
CA HIS A 42 5.61 1.07 10.62
C HIS A 42 5.60 0.81 9.11
N ASN A 43 6.61 1.28 8.39
CA ASN A 43 6.73 1.05 6.94
C ASN A 43 6.91 -0.44 6.59
N ILE A 44 7.62 -1.21 7.43
CA ILE A 44 7.75 -2.67 7.24
C ILE A 44 6.40 -3.36 7.45
N LEU A 45 5.66 -3.01 8.51
CA LEU A 45 4.34 -3.58 8.77
C LEU A 45 3.33 -3.25 7.67
N VAL A 46 3.32 -2.02 7.15
CA VAL A 46 2.46 -1.61 6.02
C VAL A 46 2.87 -2.33 4.73
N SER A 47 4.18 -2.59 4.52
CA SER A 47 4.65 -3.33 3.34
C SER A 47 4.35 -4.83 3.40
N GLU A 48 4.20 -5.42 4.58
CA GLU A 48 3.82 -6.83 4.74
C GLU A 48 2.31 -7.08 4.58
N GLU A 49 1.48 -6.05 4.73
CA GLU A 49 0.01 -6.15 4.63
C GLU A 49 -0.56 -5.78 3.24
N TRP A 50 0.29 -5.50 2.24
CA TRP A 50 -0.15 -5.08 0.91
C TRP A 50 -1.12 -6.08 0.24
N ASN A 51 -1.01 -7.36 0.56
CA ASN A 51 -1.85 -8.45 0.02
C ASN A 51 -3.11 -8.72 0.86
N LEU A 52 -3.36 -7.94 1.92
CA LEU A 52 -4.52 -8.07 2.79
C LEU A 52 -5.51 -6.91 2.64
N ILE A 53 -5.38 -6.11 1.58
CA ILE A 53 -6.29 -5.02 1.28
C ILE A 53 -7.65 -5.61 0.89
N ILE A 54 -8.69 -5.27 1.63
CA ILE A 54 -10.05 -5.67 1.31
C ILE A 54 -10.62 -4.66 0.31
N VAL A 55 -10.94 -5.14 -0.88
CA VAL A 55 -11.56 -4.35 -1.94
C VAL A 55 -12.93 -4.92 -2.27
N ASN A 56 -13.95 -4.07 -2.24
CA ASN A 56 -15.33 -4.42 -2.61
C ASN A 56 -16.16 -3.13 -2.78
N ARG A 57 -17.46 -3.27 -3.11
CA ARG A 57 -18.37 -2.12 -3.31
C ARG A 57 -18.48 -1.11 -2.15
N TRP A 58 -17.99 -1.44 -0.98
CA TRP A 58 -17.99 -0.58 0.21
C TRP A 58 -16.60 -0.14 0.64
N ASN A 59 -15.57 -0.76 0.06
CA ASN A 59 -14.17 -0.46 0.33
C ASN A 59 -13.46 -0.37 -1.02
N GLU A 60 -13.25 0.85 -1.48
CA GLU A 60 -12.49 1.14 -2.69
C GLU A 60 -10.99 1.00 -2.41
N LEU A 61 -10.20 0.83 -3.46
CA LEU A 61 -8.75 0.88 -3.34
C LEU A 61 -8.29 2.23 -2.77
N PRO A 62 -7.23 2.26 -1.95
CA PRO A 62 -6.62 3.51 -1.52
C PRO A 62 -6.19 4.37 -2.72
N GLU A 63 -6.38 5.70 -2.63
CA GLU A 63 -6.04 6.64 -3.73
C GLU A 63 -4.56 6.59 -4.13
N ASP A 64 -3.68 6.20 -3.20
CA ASP A 64 -2.24 6.06 -3.42
C ASP A 64 -1.81 4.62 -3.77
N TYR A 65 -2.77 3.72 -3.96
CA TYR A 65 -2.46 2.34 -4.35
C TYR A 65 -1.80 2.31 -5.72
N SER A 66 -0.65 1.70 -5.77
CA SER A 66 0.08 1.48 -7.02
C SER A 66 0.71 0.09 -7.02
N VAL A 67 0.74 -0.52 -8.18
CA VAL A 67 1.26 -1.87 -8.37
C VAL A 67 2.23 -1.88 -9.55
N GLU A 68 3.39 -2.49 -9.36
CA GLU A 68 4.29 -2.82 -10.46
C GLU A 68 3.85 -4.13 -11.10
N LEU A 69 3.66 -4.13 -12.41
CA LEU A 69 3.11 -5.26 -13.15
C LEU A 69 4.17 -6.03 -13.92
N THR A 70 4.10 -7.34 -13.85
CA THR A 70 4.84 -8.28 -14.71
C THR A 70 3.88 -8.85 -15.75
N GLU A 71 4.22 -8.69 -17.04
CA GLU A 71 3.46 -9.31 -18.13
C GLU A 71 3.87 -10.77 -18.32
N LEU A 72 2.88 -11.65 -18.37
CA LEU A 72 3.05 -13.08 -18.62
C LEU A 72 3.08 -13.37 -20.12
N SER A 73 3.56 -14.56 -20.49
CA SER A 73 3.68 -14.99 -21.89
C SER A 73 2.36 -15.03 -22.66
N ASN A 74 1.23 -15.05 -21.97
CA ASN A 74 -0.11 -15.02 -22.56
C ASN A 74 -0.73 -13.62 -22.58
N GLY A 75 0.04 -12.56 -22.28
CA GLY A 75 -0.40 -11.17 -22.25
C GLY A 75 -1.13 -10.74 -20.98
N GLN A 76 -1.35 -11.66 -20.03
CA GLN A 76 -1.92 -11.29 -18.75
C GLN A 76 -0.88 -10.58 -17.89
N LYS A 77 -1.31 -9.64 -17.05
CA LYS A 77 -0.44 -8.90 -16.14
C LYS A 77 -0.75 -9.30 -14.70
N VAL A 78 0.29 -9.42 -13.90
CA VAL A 78 0.18 -9.74 -12.47
C VAL A 78 1.08 -8.81 -11.66
N ASP A 79 0.73 -8.60 -10.40
CA ASP A 79 1.60 -7.87 -9.47
C ASP A 79 2.99 -8.54 -9.42
N SER A 80 4.04 -7.76 -9.66
CA SER A 80 5.42 -8.25 -9.70
C SER A 80 5.84 -8.93 -8.39
N ARG A 81 5.23 -8.54 -7.27
CA ARG A 81 5.52 -9.13 -5.95
C ARG A 81 5.04 -10.58 -5.82
N ILE A 82 3.94 -10.96 -6.49
CA ILE A 82 3.43 -12.32 -6.46
C ILE A 82 4.09 -13.23 -7.50
N TYR A 83 4.75 -12.67 -8.52
CA TYR A 83 5.26 -13.42 -9.65
C TYR A 83 6.19 -14.60 -9.26
N PRO A 84 7.16 -14.45 -8.33
CA PRO A 84 8.01 -15.58 -7.92
C PRO A 84 7.22 -16.74 -7.32
N TYR A 85 6.25 -16.44 -6.44
CA TYR A 85 5.40 -17.44 -5.79
C TYR A 85 4.43 -18.11 -6.78
N LEU A 86 3.95 -17.34 -7.75
CA LEU A 86 3.14 -17.87 -8.84
C LEU A 86 3.93 -18.88 -9.69
N GLN A 87 5.21 -18.60 -9.96
CA GLN A 87 6.10 -19.54 -10.66
C GLN A 87 6.33 -20.80 -9.85
N GLU A 88 6.64 -20.70 -8.57
CA GLU A 88 6.82 -21.85 -7.67
C GLU A 88 5.55 -22.73 -7.65
N MET A 89 4.37 -22.14 -7.52
CA MET A 89 3.10 -22.84 -7.57
C MET A 89 2.89 -23.57 -8.90
N PHE A 90 3.21 -22.92 -10.01
CA PHE A 90 3.08 -23.50 -11.35
C PHE A 90 4.07 -24.64 -11.58
N ASP A 91 5.30 -24.51 -11.09
CA ASP A 91 6.32 -25.55 -11.21
C ASP A 91 5.95 -26.79 -10.39
N ALA A 92 5.45 -26.60 -9.16
CA ALA A 92 4.94 -27.70 -8.35
C ALA A 92 3.76 -28.41 -9.02
N ALA A 93 2.80 -27.67 -9.59
CA ALA A 93 1.66 -28.23 -10.30
C ALA A 93 2.10 -29.04 -11.53
N ARG A 94 3.06 -28.51 -12.32
CA ARG A 94 3.61 -29.21 -13.49
C ARG A 94 4.32 -30.50 -13.13
N ALA A 95 5.01 -30.52 -11.97
CA ALA A 95 5.65 -31.75 -11.46
C ALA A 95 4.63 -32.88 -11.18
N GLU A 96 3.38 -32.49 -10.88
CA GLU A 96 2.26 -33.43 -10.68
C GLU A 96 1.44 -33.66 -11.97
N GLY A 97 1.86 -33.12 -13.12
CA GLY A 97 1.18 -33.26 -14.40
C GLY A 97 -0.01 -32.32 -14.61
N VAL A 98 -0.14 -31.30 -13.75
CA VAL A 98 -1.16 -30.24 -13.87
C VAL A 98 -0.55 -29.01 -14.51
N TYR A 99 -1.21 -28.44 -15.51
CA TYR A 99 -0.71 -27.29 -16.30
C TYR A 99 -1.63 -26.08 -16.11
N PRO A 100 -1.53 -25.35 -14.99
CA PRO A 100 -2.34 -24.17 -14.74
C PRO A 100 -1.98 -23.03 -15.69
N VAL A 101 -2.94 -22.16 -15.95
CA VAL A 101 -2.75 -20.91 -16.69
C VAL A 101 -3.42 -19.76 -15.96
N VAL A 102 -2.84 -18.58 -16.03
CA VAL A 102 -3.50 -17.35 -15.57
C VAL A 102 -4.50 -16.97 -16.64
N ARG A 103 -5.78 -17.12 -16.37
CA ARG A 103 -6.83 -16.76 -17.30
C ARG A 103 -7.11 -15.26 -17.29
N GLU A 104 -7.12 -14.66 -16.13
CA GLU A 104 -7.28 -13.22 -15.91
C GLU A 104 -6.28 -12.78 -14.85
N GLY A 105 -5.60 -11.69 -15.10
CA GLY A 105 -4.65 -11.04 -14.20
C GLY A 105 -5.18 -9.71 -13.70
N TYR A 106 -4.27 -8.80 -13.40
CA TYR A 106 -4.60 -7.42 -13.01
C TYR A 106 -5.38 -6.72 -14.11
N ARG A 107 -6.38 -5.97 -13.71
CA ARG A 107 -7.22 -5.17 -14.59
C ARG A 107 -7.17 -3.71 -14.14
N THR A 108 -6.96 -2.78 -15.09
CA THR A 108 -6.99 -1.35 -14.78
C THR A 108 -8.43 -0.85 -14.59
N GLU A 109 -8.58 0.32 -13.96
CA GLU A 109 -9.90 0.95 -13.82
C GLU A 109 -10.54 1.25 -15.18
N GLU A 110 -9.73 1.64 -16.18
CA GLU A 110 -10.21 1.89 -17.54
C GLU A 110 -10.74 0.61 -18.19
N GLU A 111 -10.00 -0.49 -18.07
CA GLU A 111 -10.45 -1.81 -18.59
C GLU A 111 -11.73 -2.28 -17.87
N GLN A 112 -11.84 -2.01 -16.57
CA GLN A 112 -13.03 -2.33 -15.80
C GLN A 112 -14.23 -1.46 -16.22
N GLN A 113 -14.00 -0.19 -16.52
CA GLN A 113 -15.04 0.71 -17.03
C GLN A 113 -15.54 0.24 -18.40
N GLU A 114 -14.65 -0.17 -19.31
CA GLU A 114 -15.03 -0.69 -20.62
C GLU A 114 -15.96 -1.93 -20.49
N ILE A 115 -15.64 -2.84 -19.57
CA ILE A 115 -16.49 -4.02 -19.30
C ILE A 115 -17.88 -3.61 -18.80
N LEU A 116 -17.95 -2.59 -17.93
CA LEU A 116 -19.22 -2.08 -17.43
C LEU A 116 -20.04 -1.46 -18.59
N ASP A 117 -19.40 -0.65 -19.42
CA ASP A 117 -20.06 0.02 -20.55
C ASP A 117 -20.56 -1.00 -21.59
N ASP A 118 -19.78 -2.01 -21.91
CA ASP A 118 -20.18 -3.12 -22.79
C ASP A 118 -21.38 -3.88 -22.21
N LYS A 119 -21.40 -4.08 -20.89
CA LYS A 119 -22.53 -4.73 -20.22
C LYS A 119 -23.79 -3.89 -20.28
N ILE A 120 -23.67 -2.58 -20.06
CA ILE A 120 -24.79 -1.62 -20.21
C ILE A 120 -25.33 -1.67 -21.64
N GLN A 121 -24.45 -1.59 -22.64
CA GLN A 121 -24.85 -1.66 -24.05
C GLN A 121 -25.54 -2.97 -24.40
N THR A 122 -25.09 -4.08 -23.83
CA THR A 122 -25.72 -5.39 -23.99
C THR A 122 -27.19 -5.35 -23.52
N TYR A 123 -27.46 -4.75 -22.36
CA TYR A 123 -28.84 -4.64 -21.85
C TYR A 123 -29.70 -3.66 -22.67
N ILE A 124 -29.11 -2.56 -23.16
CA ILE A 124 -29.81 -1.65 -24.08
C ILE A 124 -30.24 -2.39 -25.36
N ASN A 125 -29.37 -3.19 -25.94
CA ASN A 125 -29.64 -4.00 -27.12
C ASN A 125 -30.73 -5.07 -26.86
N GLN A 126 -30.92 -5.48 -25.61
CA GLN A 126 -32.00 -6.35 -25.16
C GLN A 126 -33.32 -5.60 -24.92
N GLY A 127 -33.37 -4.27 -25.17
CA GLY A 127 -34.56 -3.45 -25.02
C GLY A 127 -34.78 -2.83 -23.63
N TYR A 128 -33.76 -2.84 -22.77
CA TYR A 128 -33.84 -2.12 -21.49
C TYR A 128 -33.68 -0.61 -21.75
N SER A 129 -34.36 0.21 -20.94
CA SER A 129 -34.08 1.63 -20.93
C SER A 129 -32.67 1.88 -20.35
N GLN A 130 -32.06 3.02 -20.71
CA GLN A 130 -30.71 3.39 -20.22
C GLN A 130 -30.56 3.22 -18.73
N SER A 131 -31.45 3.83 -17.92
CA SER A 131 -31.39 3.77 -16.45
C SER A 131 -31.57 2.35 -15.88
N ARG A 132 -32.33 1.50 -16.56
CA ARG A 132 -32.50 0.09 -16.16
C ARG A 132 -31.27 -0.71 -16.51
N ALA A 133 -30.69 -0.50 -17.70
CA ALA A 133 -29.47 -1.17 -18.16
C ALA A 133 -28.29 -0.87 -17.22
N GLU A 134 -28.06 0.40 -16.87
CA GLU A 134 -27.02 0.82 -15.94
C GLU A 134 -27.18 0.17 -14.55
N ARG A 135 -28.38 0.21 -13.99
CA ARG A 135 -28.64 -0.40 -12.68
C ARG A 135 -28.41 -1.91 -12.70
N THR A 136 -28.90 -2.58 -13.73
CA THR A 136 -28.76 -4.04 -13.86
C THR A 136 -27.31 -4.43 -14.13
N ALA A 137 -26.56 -3.66 -14.94
CA ALA A 137 -25.15 -3.93 -15.18
C ALA A 137 -24.32 -3.87 -13.90
N LYS A 138 -24.55 -2.86 -13.04
CA LYS A 138 -23.89 -2.70 -11.74
C LYS A 138 -24.18 -3.80 -10.71
N GLU A 139 -25.17 -4.65 -10.94
CA GLU A 139 -25.45 -5.83 -10.11
C GLU A 139 -24.52 -7.00 -10.48
N TRP A 140 -23.98 -7.01 -11.70
CA TRP A 140 -23.20 -8.11 -12.27
C TRP A 140 -21.72 -7.76 -12.53
N VAL A 141 -21.43 -6.49 -12.71
CA VAL A 141 -20.09 -5.98 -12.99
C VAL A 141 -19.67 -5.06 -11.85
N ALA A 142 -18.49 -5.29 -11.29
CA ALA A 142 -17.92 -4.43 -10.28
C ALA A 142 -17.64 -3.04 -10.86
N LEU A 143 -17.73 -2.02 -10.00
CA LEU A 143 -17.34 -0.66 -10.39
C LEU A 143 -15.81 -0.54 -10.42
N PRO A 144 -15.24 0.34 -11.27
CA PRO A 144 -13.82 0.66 -11.21
C PRO A 144 -13.38 1.01 -9.78
N GLY A 145 -12.19 0.57 -9.37
CA GLY A 145 -11.67 0.75 -8.02
C GLY A 145 -12.31 -0.11 -6.92
N THR A 146 -13.31 -0.93 -7.24
CA THR A 146 -14.00 -1.82 -6.26
C THR A 146 -13.73 -3.31 -6.49
N SER A 147 -12.93 -3.66 -7.47
CA SER A 147 -12.41 -5.02 -7.73
C SER A 147 -11.14 -4.92 -8.58
N GLU A 148 -10.11 -5.62 -8.15
CA GLU A 148 -8.82 -5.78 -8.82
C GLU A 148 -8.48 -7.25 -9.02
#